data_49230cdf08310252ecf35b403b31552d
#
_entry.id   49230cdf08310252ecf35b403b31552d
#
_cell.length_a   1.000
_cell.length_b   1.000
_cell.length_c   1.000
_cell.angle_alpha   90.00
_cell.angle_beta   90.00
_cell.angle_gamma   90.00
#
_symmetry.space_group_name_H-M   'P 1'
#
loop_
_entity.id
_entity.type
_entity.pdbx_description
1 polymer ?
#
loop_
_entity_poly.entity_id
_entity_poly.type
_entity_poly.pdbx_seq_one_letter_code
_entity_poly.pdbx_strand_id
1 'polypeptide(L)'
;CSSDLAEPLMEQVKEVVDATGDWDTAFSGSFFSNRKMLDELVVILFISILLMYFILAAQFESFVQPLVVLLEIPIDVAFALVLLWICGHTLNLMSAIGLIVTCGIIINDSILKLDAINELRKTGMPLLEAIHEAGRRRLRPIIMTSLTTIFAMVPLLFSFDMGSELQKPLSIAMFGAMFIGTLVSLYIIP
;
A
#
# COMPACT_ATOMS: atom_id res chain seq x y z
N CYS A 1 5.21 -16.38 -18.59
CA CYS A 1 5.22 -17.03 -19.94
C CYS A 1 3.84 -17.35 -20.50
N SER A 2 2.80 -17.58 -19.71
CA SER A 2 1.45 -17.85 -20.28
C SER A 2 0.58 -16.60 -20.41
N SER A 3 0.87 -15.55 -19.67
CA SER A 3 0.12 -14.29 -19.68
C SER A 3 0.35 -13.45 -20.94
N ASP A 4 1.59 -13.43 -21.45
CA ASP A 4 1.96 -12.62 -22.61
C ASP A 4 1.40 -13.19 -23.95
N LEU A 5 1.05 -14.47 -23.96
CA LEU A 5 0.40 -15.13 -25.10
C LEU A 5 -1.14 -15.05 -25.04
N ALA A 6 -1.71 -14.80 -23.89
CA ALA A 6 -3.17 -14.77 -23.71
C ALA A 6 -3.79 -13.49 -24.33
N GLU A 7 -3.13 -12.34 -24.22
CA GLU A 7 -3.63 -11.07 -24.77
C GLU A 7 -3.77 -11.08 -26.32
N PRO A 8 -2.72 -11.41 -27.08
CA PRO A 8 -2.83 -11.41 -28.55
C PRO A 8 -3.78 -12.49 -29.07
N LEU A 9 -3.89 -13.64 -28.38
CA LEU A 9 -4.85 -14.69 -28.75
C LEU A 9 -6.30 -14.24 -28.52
N MET A 10 -6.56 -13.46 -27.48
CA MET A 10 -7.89 -12.93 -27.22
C MET A 10 -8.33 -11.90 -28.23
N GLU A 11 -7.43 -11.01 -28.63
CA GLU A 11 -7.72 -10.00 -29.63
C GLU A 11 -8.06 -10.66 -30.98
N GLN A 12 -7.34 -11.72 -31.35
CA GLN A 12 -7.64 -12.52 -32.51
C GLN A 12 -8.98 -13.28 -32.42
N VAL A 13 -9.29 -13.86 -31.25
CA VAL A 13 -10.56 -14.57 -31.04
C VAL A 13 -11.73 -13.57 -31.04
N LYS A 14 -11.56 -12.41 -30.46
CA LYS A 14 -12.58 -11.34 -30.43
C LYS A 14 -12.84 -10.84 -31.88
N GLU A 15 -11.80 -10.60 -32.65
CA GLU A 15 -11.91 -10.16 -34.03
C GLU A 15 -12.63 -11.21 -34.93
N VAL A 16 -12.35 -12.51 -34.73
CA VAL A 16 -13.00 -13.60 -35.46
C VAL A 16 -14.47 -13.76 -35.03
N VAL A 17 -14.81 -13.56 -33.77
CA VAL A 17 -16.19 -13.68 -33.26
C VAL A 17 -17.03 -12.48 -33.68
N ASP A 18 -16.48 -11.25 -33.58
CA ASP A 18 -17.14 -10.03 -34.07
C ASP A 18 -17.38 -10.05 -35.58
N ALA A 19 -16.52 -10.76 -36.35
CA ALA A 19 -16.70 -10.97 -37.79
C ALA A 19 -17.76 -12.04 -38.11
N THR A 20 -18.12 -12.91 -37.16
CA THR A 20 -19.02 -14.06 -37.42
C THR A 20 -20.48 -13.83 -36.99
N GLY A 21 -20.77 -12.76 -36.22
CA GLY A 21 -22.14 -12.43 -35.79
C GLY A 21 -22.17 -11.62 -34.51
N ASP A 22 -23.36 -11.20 -34.13
CA ASP A 22 -23.66 -10.36 -32.95
C ASP A 22 -23.59 -11.20 -31.65
N TRP A 23 -22.40 -11.73 -31.32
CA TRP A 23 -22.16 -12.53 -30.14
C TRP A 23 -21.38 -11.73 -29.10
N ASP A 24 -21.91 -11.63 -27.91
CA ASP A 24 -21.23 -10.99 -26.77
C ASP A 24 -20.19 -11.97 -26.19
N THR A 25 -18.91 -11.71 -26.40
CA THR A 25 -17.82 -12.56 -25.91
C THR A 25 -17.48 -12.22 -24.46
N ALA A 26 -17.85 -13.09 -23.52
CA ALA A 26 -17.41 -13.00 -22.13
C ALA A 26 -16.25 -13.97 -21.87
N PHE A 27 -15.04 -13.43 -21.73
CA PHE A 27 -13.89 -14.23 -21.32
C PHE A 27 -13.95 -14.46 -19.80
N SER A 28 -14.03 -15.71 -19.36
CA SER A 28 -14.03 -16.09 -17.95
C SER A 28 -12.79 -16.92 -17.62
N GLY A 29 -12.16 -16.61 -16.50
CA GLY A 29 -11.00 -17.34 -15.99
C GLY A 29 -10.33 -16.57 -14.87
N SER A 30 -9.54 -17.26 -14.04
CA SER A 30 -8.85 -16.64 -12.90
C SER A 30 -7.94 -15.47 -13.31
N PHE A 31 -7.34 -15.53 -14.49
CA PHE A 31 -6.49 -14.48 -15.03
C PHE A 31 -7.27 -13.18 -15.29
N PHE A 32 -8.43 -13.27 -15.95
CA PHE A 32 -9.26 -12.10 -16.28
C PHE A 32 -9.93 -11.52 -15.06
N SER A 33 -10.40 -12.40 -14.19
CA SER A 33 -10.98 -12.00 -12.91
C SER A 33 -9.96 -11.22 -12.06
N ASN A 34 -8.73 -11.72 -11.96
CA ASN A 34 -7.67 -11.04 -11.21
C ASN A 34 -7.29 -9.70 -11.82
N ARG A 35 -7.20 -9.58 -13.15
CA ARG A 35 -6.87 -8.32 -13.81
C ARG A 35 -7.96 -7.27 -13.62
N LYS A 36 -9.22 -7.65 -13.84
CA LYS A 36 -10.36 -6.76 -13.60
C LYS A 36 -10.42 -6.29 -12.15
N MET A 37 -10.20 -7.20 -11.19
CA MET A 37 -10.14 -6.87 -9.77
C MET A 37 -8.96 -5.93 -9.44
N LEU A 38 -7.80 -6.09 -10.07
CA LEU A 38 -6.67 -5.17 -9.91
C LEU A 38 -6.99 -3.76 -10.42
N ASP A 39 -7.64 -3.64 -11.57
CA ASP A 39 -8.06 -2.35 -12.13
C ASP A 39 -9.08 -1.66 -11.19
N GLU A 40 -10.05 -2.41 -10.68
CA GLU A 40 -11.00 -1.91 -9.69
C GLU A 40 -10.30 -1.47 -8.39
N LEU A 41 -9.30 -2.23 -7.90
CA LEU A 41 -8.51 -1.86 -6.74
C LEU A 41 -7.71 -0.57 -6.94
N VAL A 42 -7.15 -0.35 -8.12
CA VAL A 42 -6.42 0.90 -8.44
C VAL A 42 -7.36 2.10 -8.37
N VAL A 43 -8.58 1.98 -8.90
CA VAL A 43 -9.60 3.04 -8.83
C VAL A 43 -9.99 3.31 -7.38
N ILE A 44 -10.24 2.27 -6.60
CA ILE A 44 -10.58 2.40 -5.17
C ILE A 44 -9.42 3.04 -4.40
N LEU A 45 -8.18 2.64 -4.67
CA LEU A 45 -6.99 3.22 -4.06
C LEU A 45 -6.88 4.72 -4.38
N PHE A 46 -7.10 5.11 -5.63
CA PHE A 46 -7.04 6.51 -6.03
C PHE A 46 -8.11 7.35 -5.32
N ILE A 47 -9.34 6.87 -5.29
CA ILE A 47 -10.44 7.54 -4.57
C ILE A 47 -10.14 7.64 -3.07
N SER A 48 -9.59 6.58 -2.47
CA SER A 48 -9.22 6.55 -1.05
C SER A 48 -8.13 7.57 -0.73
N ILE A 49 -7.09 7.66 -1.56
CA ILE A 49 -6.01 8.65 -1.41
C ILE A 49 -6.57 10.08 -1.55
N LEU A 50 -7.46 10.31 -2.52
CA LEU A 50 -8.09 11.61 -2.72
C LEU A 50 -8.93 12.03 -1.51
N LEU A 51 -9.79 11.14 -1.02
CA LEU A 51 -10.61 11.40 0.17
C LEU A 51 -9.73 11.66 1.40
N MET A 52 -8.69 10.86 1.58
CA MET A 52 -7.75 11.01 2.68
C MET A 52 -7.02 12.36 2.60
N TYR A 53 -6.59 12.79 1.41
CA TYR A 53 -5.99 14.10 1.22
C TYR A 53 -6.91 15.22 1.68
N PHE A 54 -8.19 15.18 1.31
CA PHE A 54 -9.17 16.20 1.72
C PHE A 54 -9.41 16.19 3.23
N ILE A 55 -9.52 15.01 3.83
CA ILE A 55 -9.70 14.86 5.28
C ILE A 55 -8.49 15.45 6.02
N LEU A 56 -7.28 15.12 5.58
CA LEU A 56 -6.04 15.62 6.18
C LEU A 56 -5.87 17.15 5.97
N ALA A 57 -6.21 17.66 4.79
CA ALA A 57 -6.17 19.09 4.51
C ALA A 57 -7.12 19.87 5.43
N ALA A 58 -8.30 19.32 5.70
CA ALA A 58 -9.25 19.90 6.65
C ALA A 58 -8.75 19.80 8.10
N GLN A 59 -8.11 18.69 8.48
CA GLN A 59 -7.61 18.46 9.85
C GLN A 59 -6.41 19.35 10.20
N PHE A 60 -5.47 19.51 9.26
CA PHE A 60 -4.26 20.29 9.50
C PHE A 60 -4.37 21.77 9.09
N GLU A 61 -5.51 22.19 8.54
CA GLU A 61 -5.71 23.53 7.99
C GLU A 61 -4.55 23.97 7.06
N SER A 62 -3.96 23.00 6.35
CA SER A 62 -2.81 23.18 5.47
C SER A 62 -2.88 22.19 4.31
N PHE A 63 -2.55 22.67 3.10
CA PHE A 63 -2.49 21.82 1.91
C PHE A 63 -1.13 21.16 1.71
N VAL A 64 -0.08 21.66 2.37
CA VAL A 64 1.29 21.15 2.20
C VAL A 64 1.56 19.95 3.09
N GLN A 65 1.08 19.95 4.32
CA GLN A 65 1.33 18.85 5.26
C GLN A 65 0.79 17.50 4.77
N PRO A 66 -0.46 17.39 4.25
CA PRO A 66 -0.94 16.14 3.66
C PRO A 66 -0.11 15.67 2.47
N LEU A 67 0.42 16.59 1.67
CA LEU A 67 1.23 16.23 0.52
C LEU A 67 2.54 15.54 0.93
N VAL A 68 3.15 16.00 2.02
CA VAL A 68 4.37 15.36 2.57
C VAL A 68 4.08 13.93 3.04
N VAL A 69 2.96 13.71 3.71
CA VAL A 69 2.53 12.36 4.13
C VAL A 69 2.27 11.46 2.92
N LEU A 70 1.57 11.98 1.90
CA LEU A 70 1.27 11.20 0.70
C LEU A 70 2.52 10.85 -0.12
N LEU A 71 3.59 11.62 0.00
CA LEU A 71 4.86 11.35 -0.67
C LEU A 71 5.57 10.10 -0.10
N GLU A 72 5.22 9.68 1.10
CA GLU A 72 5.69 8.44 1.72
C GLU A 72 5.16 7.19 1.00
N ILE A 73 3.88 7.21 0.54
CA ILE A 73 3.22 6.07 -0.10
C ILE A 73 4.01 5.48 -1.28
N PRO A 74 4.43 6.25 -2.29
CA PRO A 74 5.16 5.70 -3.43
C PRO A 74 6.50 5.07 -3.03
N ILE A 75 7.14 5.55 -1.98
CA ILE A 75 8.39 4.98 -1.47
C ILE A 75 8.12 3.60 -0.86
N ASP A 76 7.10 3.50 -0.03
CA ASP A 76 6.73 2.25 0.63
C ASP A 76 6.26 1.19 -0.37
N VAL A 77 5.44 1.59 -1.35
CA VAL A 77 4.99 0.72 -2.43
C VAL A 77 6.17 0.24 -3.28
N ALA A 78 7.09 1.12 -3.64
CA ALA A 78 8.27 0.75 -4.42
C ALA A 78 9.12 -0.30 -3.69
N PHE A 79 9.33 -0.12 -2.39
CA PHE A 79 10.10 -1.06 -1.58
C PHE A 79 9.40 -2.41 -1.40
N ALA A 80 8.11 -2.41 -1.18
CA ALA A 80 7.34 -3.64 -1.08
C ALA A 80 7.37 -4.44 -2.39
N LEU A 81 7.29 -3.74 -3.54
CA LEU A 81 7.42 -4.37 -4.85
C LEU A 81 8.81 -4.95 -5.08
N VAL A 82 9.86 -4.25 -4.68
CA VAL A 82 11.24 -4.75 -4.74
C VAL A 82 11.40 -6.00 -3.88
N LEU A 83 10.85 -6.02 -2.67
CA LEU A 83 10.91 -7.18 -1.80
C LEU A 83 10.13 -8.38 -2.37
N LEU A 84 8.94 -8.16 -2.92
CA LEU A 84 8.17 -9.18 -3.62
C LEU A 84 8.98 -9.78 -4.78
N TRP A 85 9.63 -8.93 -5.56
CA TRP A 85 10.47 -9.37 -6.67
C TRP A 85 11.67 -10.20 -6.21
N ILE A 86 12.37 -9.79 -5.15
CA ILE A 86 13.48 -10.54 -4.54
C ILE A 86 13.03 -11.90 -4.03
N CYS A 87 11.82 -11.98 -3.44
CA CYS A 87 11.25 -13.24 -2.95
C CYS A 87 10.69 -14.14 -4.08
N GLY A 88 10.74 -13.69 -5.33
CA GLY A 88 10.26 -14.46 -6.49
C GLY A 88 8.74 -14.56 -6.61
N HIS A 89 8.01 -13.70 -5.89
CA HIS A 89 6.56 -13.63 -5.97
C HIS A 89 6.11 -12.55 -6.96
N THR A 90 5.05 -12.86 -7.71
CA THR A 90 4.42 -11.89 -8.62
C THR A 90 3.39 -11.04 -7.89
N LEU A 91 3.11 -9.86 -8.46
CA LEU A 91 2.04 -8.99 -7.97
C LEU A 91 0.68 -9.68 -8.21
N ASN A 92 0.09 -10.17 -7.14
CA ASN A 92 -1.23 -10.80 -7.15
C ASN A 92 -2.25 -9.91 -6.44
N LEU A 93 -3.53 -10.22 -6.60
CA LEU A 93 -4.61 -9.55 -5.87
C LEU A 93 -4.35 -9.47 -4.36
N MET A 94 -3.85 -10.57 -3.76
CA MET A 94 -3.57 -10.62 -2.32
C MET A 94 -2.41 -9.71 -1.92
N SER A 95 -1.35 -9.63 -2.72
CA SER A 95 -0.24 -8.69 -2.46
C SER A 95 -0.67 -7.24 -2.62
N ALA A 96 -1.56 -6.94 -3.59
CA ALA A 96 -2.12 -5.60 -3.78
C ALA A 96 -2.98 -5.17 -2.57
N ILE A 97 -3.82 -6.06 -2.05
CA ILE A 97 -4.58 -5.83 -0.81
C ILE A 97 -3.63 -5.57 0.37
N GLY A 98 -2.57 -6.37 0.50
CA GLY A 98 -1.55 -6.18 1.53
C GLY A 98 -0.89 -4.81 1.47
N LEU A 99 -0.55 -4.34 0.27
CA LEU A 99 0.01 -3.00 0.05
C LEU A 99 -0.96 -1.91 0.49
N ILE A 100 -2.23 -1.98 0.08
CA ILE A 100 -3.26 -0.99 0.43
C ILE A 100 -3.45 -0.90 1.95
N VAL A 101 -3.56 -2.04 2.62
CA VAL A 101 -3.72 -2.10 4.08
C VAL A 101 -2.50 -1.50 4.78
N THR A 102 -1.30 -1.85 4.33
CA THR A 102 -0.06 -1.34 4.95
C THR A 102 0.12 0.14 4.74
N CYS A 103 -0.16 0.67 3.53
CA CYS A 103 -0.19 2.11 3.28
C CYS A 103 -1.12 2.83 4.27
N GLY A 104 -2.31 2.28 4.53
CA GLY A 104 -3.24 2.87 5.51
C GLY A 104 -2.68 2.91 6.93
N ILE A 105 -1.96 1.87 7.36
CA ILE A 105 -1.33 1.83 8.69
C ILE A 105 -0.20 2.85 8.80
N ILE A 106 0.70 2.91 7.81
CA ILE A 106 1.84 3.83 7.81
C ILE A 106 1.39 5.28 7.80
N ILE A 107 0.40 5.60 6.97
CA ILE A 107 -0.18 6.95 6.92
C ILE A 107 -0.77 7.35 8.26
N ASN A 108 -1.47 6.44 8.93
CA ASN A 108 -2.01 6.71 10.26
C ASN A 108 -0.90 7.07 11.27
N ASP A 109 0.23 6.36 11.25
CA ASP A 109 1.38 6.66 12.10
C ASP A 109 2.00 8.03 11.76
N SER A 110 2.07 8.38 10.48
CA SER A 110 2.60 9.67 10.00
C SER A 110 1.70 10.84 10.36
N ILE A 111 0.37 10.66 10.30
CA ILE A 111 -0.62 11.65 10.77
C ILE A 111 -0.41 11.96 12.26
N LEU A 112 -0.29 10.92 13.09
CA LEU A 112 -0.10 11.08 14.53
C LEU A 112 1.19 11.83 14.87
N LYS A 113 2.25 11.67 14.07
CA LYS A 113 3.49 12.46 14.22
C LYS A 113 3.27 13.93 13.90
N LEU A 114 2.67 14.22 12.73
CA LEU A 114 2.40 15.58 12.31
C LEU A 114 1.50 16.31 13.29
N ASP A 115 0.48 15.63 13.81
CA ASP A 115 -0.41 16.18 14.82
C ASP A 115 0.36 16.54 16.10
N ALA A 116 1.24 15.67 16.58
CA ALA A 116 2.11 15.94 17.74
C ALA A 116 3.07 17.12 17.50
N ILE A 117 3.63 17.27 16.29
CA ILE A 117 4.48 18.40 15.92
C ILE A 117 3.67 19.70 15.93
N ASN A 118 2.46 19.69 15.35
CA ASN A 118 1.59 20.86 15.30
C ASN A 118 1.12 21.28 16.69
N GLU A 119 0.82 20.32 17.56
CA GLU A 119 0.47 20.59 18.97
C GLU A 119 1.62 21.28 19.71
N LEU A 120 2.85 20.76 19.57
CA LEU A 120 4.03 21.37 20.20
C LEU A 120 4.33 22.78 19.63
N ARG A 121 4.11 23.00 18.34
CA ARG A 121 4.24 24.31 17.75
C ARG A 121 3.23 25.32 18.28
N LYS A 122 2.01 24.90 18.57
CA LYS A 122 0.98 25.75 19.20
C LYS A 122 1.37 26.21 20.61
N THR A 123 2.24 25.46 21.31
CA THR A 123 2.80 25.87 22.61
C THR A 123 3.94 26.88 22.50
N GLY A 124 4.28 27.34 21.30
CA GLY A 124 5.35 28.33 21.06
C GLY A 124 6.75 27.74 20.88
N MET A 125 6.87 26.42 20.73
CA MET A 125 8.14 25.73 20.54
C MET A 125 8.67 25.98 19.10
N PRO A 126 9.97 26.24 18.90
CA PRO A 126 10.56 26.38 17.58
C PRO A 126 10.42 25.07 16.80
N LEU A 127 10.29 25.14 15.45
CA LEU A 127 9.98 24.02 14.60
C LEU A 127 10.93 22.82 14.81
N LEU A 128 12.22 23.07 14.89
CA LEU A 128 13.24 22.03 15.02
C LEU A 128 13.14 21.27 16.35
N GLU A 129 12.87 21.97 17.44
CA GLU A 129 12.66 21.37 18.75
C GLU A 129 11.34 20.61 18.83
N ALA A 130 10.27 21.14 18.22
CA ALA A 130 8.98 20.48 18.12
C ALA A 130 9.07 19.15 17.36
N ILE A 131 9.82 19.11 16.27
CA ILE A 131 10.09 17.89 15.51
C ILE A 131 10.84 16.85 16.36
N HIS A 132 11.91 17.24 17.01
CA HIS A 132 12.69 16.34 17.88
C HIS A 132 11.88 15.79 19.05
N GLU A 133 11.13 16.64 19.71
CA GLU A 133 10.32 16.24 20.86
C GLU A 133 9.11 15.38 20.44
N ALA A 134 8.43 15.73 19.34
CA ALA A 134 7.36 14.89 18.78
C ALA A 134 7.88 13.51 18.35
N GLY A 135 9.03 13.48 17.66
CA GLY A 135 9.69 12.24 17.28
C GLY A 135 9.98 11.37 18.50
N ARG A 136 10.57 11.94 19.56
CA ARG A 136 10.88 11.23 20.80
C ARG A 136 9.64 10.69 21.52
N ARG A 137 8.56 11.45 21.55
CA ARG A 137 7.28 11.03 22.19
C ARG A 137 6.58 9.93 21.42
N ARG A 138 6.60 9.99 20.08
CA ARG A 138 5.90 9.04 19.20
C ARG A 138 6.74 7.82 18.80
N LEU A 139 8.05 7.84 19.00
CA LEU A 139 8.95 6.75 18.63
C LEU A 139 8.54 5.42 19.30
N ARG A 140 8.24 5.45 20.58
CA ARG A 140 7.87 4.25 21.34
C ARG A 140 6.55 3.61 20.87
N PRO A 141 5.42 4.33 20.69
CA PRO A 141 4.19 3.78 20.11
C PRO A 141 4.39 3.23 18.71
N ILE A 142 5.07 3.96 17.82
CA ILE A 142 5.29 3.55 16.42
C ILE A 142 6.11 2.25 16.36
N ILE A 143 7.18 2.14 17.12
CA ILE A 143 7.96 0.89 17.16
C ILE A 143 7.11 -0.26 17.71
N MET A 144 6.27 -0.03 18.69
CA MET A 144 5.39 -1.07 19.24
C MET A 144 4.37 -1.55 18.20
N THR A 145 3.69 -0.64 17.50
CA THR A 145 2.72 -1.01 16.45
C THR A 145 3.39 -1.75 15.30
N SER A 146 4.53 -1.26 14.83
CA SER A 146 5.28 -1.89 13.75
C SER A 146 5.79 -3.29 14.14
N LEU A 147 6.37 -3.45 15.32
CA LEU A 147 6.82 -4.75 15.82
C LEU A 147 5.66 -5.73 15.97
N THR A 148 4.56 -5.32 16.58
CA THR A 148 3.40 -6.21 16.75
C THR A 148 2.82 -6.64 15.41
N THR A 149 2.73 -5.75 14.43
CA THR A 149 2.25 -6.08 13.08
C THR A 149 3.22 -7.02 12.35
N ILE A 150 4.52 -6.75 12.43
CA ILE A 150 5.55 -7.62 11.84
C ILE A 150 5.49 -9.02 12.48
N PHE A 151 5.43 -9.13 13.82
CA PHE A 151 5.32 -10.41 14.49
C PHE A 151 4.02 -11.16 14.17
N ALA A 152 2.91 -10.44 13.97
CA ALA A 152 1.65 -11.04 13.55
C ALA A 152 1.73 -11.66 12.14
N MET A 153 2.59 -11.14 11.26
CA MET A 153 2.80 -11.68 9.92
C MET A 153 3.75 -12.89 9.88
N VAL A 154 4.62 -13.07 10.89
CA VAL A 154 5.59 -14.17 10.94
C VAL A 154 4.91 -15.54 10.79
N PRO A 155 3.84 -15.92 11.51
CA PRO A 155 3.20 -17.21 11.36
C PRO A 155 2.63 -17.41 9.95
N LEU A 156 2.16 -16.35 9.27
CA LEU A 156 1.64 -16.43 7.91
C LEU A 156 2.74 -16.71 6.87
N LEU A 157 3.96 -16.24 7.12
CA LEU A 157 5.12 -16.53 6.26
C LEU A 157 5.54 -18.00 6.32
N PHE A 158 5.39 -18.64 7.48
CA PHE A 158 5.77 -20.04 7.71
C PHE A 158 4.61 -21.02 7.60
N SER A 159 3.41 -20.59 7.22
CA SER A 159 2.28 -21.48 7.00
C SER A 159 2.50 -22.34 5.75
N PHE A 160 2.15 -23.64 5.85
CA PHE A 160 2.25 -24.64 4.78
C PHE A 160 0.88 -25.20 4.38
N ASP A 161 -0.21 -24.55 4.79
CA ASP A 161 -1.57 -24.98 4.50
C ASP A 161 -2.00 -24.64 3.06
N MET A 162 -3.12 -25.23 2.61
CA MET A 162 -3.67 -25.03 1.25
C MET A 162 -3.94 -23.56 0.87
N GLY A 163 -4.05 -22.64 1.84
CA GLY A 163 -4.18 -21.19 1.64
C GLY A 163 -2.84 -20.43 1.63
N SER A 164 -1.73 -21.09 1.87
CA SER A 164 -0.42 -20.46 2.05
C SER A 164 0.08 -19.76 0.78
N GLU A 165 -0.25 -20.26 -0.39
CA GLU A 165 0.14 -19.67 -1.68
C GLU A 165 -0.47 -18.27 -1.87
N LEU A 166 -1.66 -18.02 -1.30
CA LEU A 166 -2.33 -16.72 -1.35
C LEU A 166 -1.87 -15.79 -0.22
N GLN A 167 -1.59 -16.36 0.96
CA GLN A 167 -1.21 -15.59 2.15
C GLN A 167 0.26 -15.17 2.16
N LYS A 168 1.16 -15.94 1.55
CA LYS A 168 2.59 -15.61 1.47
C LYS A 168 2.87 -14.30 0.73
N PRO A 169 2.35 -14.04 -0.49
CA PRO A 169 2.56 -12.77 -1.17
C PRO A 169 2.00 -11.58 -0.39
N LEU A 170 0.83 -11.75 0.26
CA LEU A 170 0.24 -10.76 1.15
C LEU A 170 1.20 -10.40 2.29
N SER A 171 1.67 -11.42 3.02
CA SER A 171 2.54 -11.25 4.20
C SER A 171 3.89 -10.64 3.84
N ILE A 172 4.48 -11.03 2.71
CA ILE A 172 5.75 -10.49 2.22
C ILE A 172 5.59 -9.02 1.85
N ALA A 173 4.51 -8.66 1.13
CA ALA A 173 4.22 -7.27 0.77
C ALA A 173 4.04 -6.39 2.02
N MET A 174 3.24 -6.86 2.97
CA MET A 174 3.00 -6.14 4.23
C MET A 174 4.26 -6.02 5.08
N PHE A 175 5.04 -7.10 5.21
CA PHE A 175 6.31 -7.09 5.95
C PHE A 175 7.29 -6.08 5.34
N GLY A 176 7.45 -6.09 4.01
CA GLY A 176 8.35 -5.20 3.31
C GLY A 176 7.96 -3.73 3.44
N ALA A 177 6.69 -3.43 3.18
CA ALA A 177 6.17 -2.08 3.30
C ALA A 177 6.26 -1.56 4.75
N MET A 178 5.87 -2.37 5.75
CA MET A 178 5.93 -1.97 7.16
C MET A 178 7.35 -1.75 7.65
N PHE A 179 8.29 -2.62 7.29
CA PHE A 179 9.68 -2.49 7.73
C PHE A 179 10.32 -1.20 7.21
N ILE A 180 10.17 -0.94 5.91
CA ILE A 180 10.72 0.26 5.30
C ILE A 180 9.89 1.49 5.63
N GLY A 181 8.57 1.41 5.59
CA GLY A 181 7.68 2.51 5.93
C GLY A 181 7.95 3.04 7.34
N THR A 182 8.18 2.15 8.30
CA THR A 182 8.58 2.59 9.66
C THR A 182 9.93 3.32 9.65
N LEU A 183 10.92 2.84 8.88
CA LEU A 183 12.22 3.51 8.77
C LEU A 183 12.11 4.86 8.05
N VAL A 184 11.35 4.91 6.95
CA VAL A 184 11.11 6.14 6.18
C VAL A 184 10.34 7.15 7.03
N SER A 185 9.29 6.69 7.70
CA SER A 185 8.51 7.53 8.62
C SER A 185 9.35 8.09 9.77
N LEU A 186 10.31 7.33 10.28
CA LEU A 186 11.23 7.82 11.32
C LEU A 186 12.28 8.80 10.81
N TYR A 187 12.66 8.71 9.51
CA TYR A 187 13.79 9.47 8.95
C TYR A 187 13.37 10.67 8.11
N ILE A 188 12.23 10.60 7.39
CA ILE A 188 11.82 11.62 6.42
C ILE A 188 10.85 12.63 7.04
N ILE A 189 10.05 12.23 8.00
CA ILE A 189 9.02 13.10 8.60
C ILE A 189 9.53 13.95 9.80
N PRO A 190 10.64 13.68 10.48
CA PRO A 190 11.15 14.63 11.49
C PRO A 190 11.72 15.91 10.91
#